data_65b0322c36feeeabda12863402af1223
#
_entry.id   65b0322c36feeeabda12863402af1223
#
_cell.length_a   1.000
_cell.length_b   1.000
_cell.length_c   1.000
_cell.angle_alpha   90.00
_cell.angle_beta   90.00
_cell.angle_gamma   90.00
#
_symmetry.space_group_name_H-M   'P 1'
#
loop_
_entity.id
_entity.type
_entity.pdbx_description
1 polymer ?
#
loop_
_entity_poly.entity_id
_entity_poly.type
_entity_poly.pdbx_seq_one_letter_code
_entity_poly.pdbx_strand_id
1 'polypeptide(L)'
;AVAETGRITSGAAVAFRARVALYAGTWAINHKHRSDGLALLGIAKECARQLIFDKPEYDLYYEASLGADSYRKLFLEDGDNSCESILDYQYAKNMKGTFHDMADKVSAGYLLATKKFADMFLDKNGVPIDNVETCFQGYESVQSEYEDRDPRMTCVLQVPGRKYIYVSQHGVATECPVSFMGICSTNTGY
;
A
#
# COMPACT_ATOMS: atom_id res chain seq x y z
N ALA A 1 -7.27 6.84 28.57
CA ALA A 1 -5.91 6.34 28.67
C ALA A 1 -5.38 6.23 27.24
N VAL A 2 -4.28 6.87 26.94
CA VAL A 2 -3.57 6.68 25.66
C VAL A 2 -3.14 5.22 25.64
N ALA A 3 -3.61 4.45 24.65
CA ALA A 3 -3.19 3.08 24.51
C ALA A 3 -1.69 3.03 24.17
N GLU A 4 -0.94 2.16 24.82
CA GLU A 4 0.46 1.93 24.45
C GLU A 4 0.50 1.37 23.03
N THR A 5 1.39 1.87 22.21
CA THR A 5 1.59 1.41 20.83
C THR A 5 1.77 -0.11 20.79
N GLY A 6 1.10 -0.77 19.85
CA GLY A 6 1.14 -2.24 19.71
C GLY A 6 0.15 -3.02 20.59
N ARG A 7 -0.62 -2.35 21.46
CA ARG A 7 -1.68 -3.01 22.22
C ARG A 7 -3.02 -3.00 21.48
N ILE A 8 -3.80 -4.06 21.66
CA ILE A 8 -5.13 -4.18 21.08
C ILE A 8 -6.08 -3.16 21.73
N THR A 9 -6.62 -2.27 20.92
CA THR A 9 -7.61 -1.26 21.31
C THR A 9 -9.02 -1.71 20.88
N SER A 10 -10.06 -0.99 21.31
CA SER A 10 -11.42 -1.22 20.82
C SER A 10 -11.53 -1.00 19.30
N GLY A 11 -10.81 0.01 18.75
CA GLY A 11 -10.71 0.25 17.32
C GLY A 11 -10.06 -0.91 16.57
N ALA A 12 -8.96 -1.44 17.11
CA ALA A 12 -8.29 -2.61 16.55
C ALA A 12 -9.22 -3.84 16.51
N ALA A 13 -10.02 -4.06 17.54
CA ALA A 13 -11.00 -5.17 17.55
C ALA A 13 -12.08 -5.00 16.47
N VAL A 14 -12.60 -3.79 16.29
CA VAL A 14 -13.58 -3.46 15.24
C VAL A 14 -12.96 -3.61 13.85
N ALA A 15 -11.74 -3.11 13.64
CA ALA A 15 -11.01 -3.24 12.38
C ALA A 15 -10.73 -4.70 12.02
N PHE A 16 -10.30 -5.49 12.99
CA PHE A 16 -10.08 -6.92 12.81
C PHE A 16 -11.39 -7.67 12.46
N ARG A 17 -12.48 -7.34 13.17
CA ARG A 17 -13.81 -7.90 12.85
C ARG A 17 -14.24 -7.55 11.42
N ALA A 18 -14.04 -6.30 10.99
CA ALA A 18 -14.33 -5.89 9.61
C ALA A 18 -13.54 -6.74 8.59
N ARG A 19 -12.25 -6.92 8.83
CA ARG A 19 -11.36 -7.69 7.94
C ARG A 19 -11.74 -9.16 7.86
N VAL A 20 -12.01 -9.79 8.98
CA VAL A 20 -12.45 -11.21 9.03
C VAL A 20 -13.79 -11.39 8.34
N ALA A 21 -14.75 -10.50 8.61
CA ALA A 21 -16.07 -10.55 7.99
C ALA A 21 -16.01 -10.33 6.47
N LEU A 22 -15.16 -9.41 6.00
CA LEU A 22 -14.93 -9.17 4.57
C LEU A 22 -14.35 -10.42 3.90
N TYR A 23 -13.31 -11.01 4.48
CA TYR A 23 -12.69 -12.22 3.94
C TYR A 23 -13.68 -13.39 3.89
N ALA A 24 -14.34 -13.69 5.01
CA ALA A 24 -15.29 -14.78 5.08
C ALA A 24 -16.51 -14.58 4.16
N GLY A 25 -16.98 -13.33 4.06
CA GLY A 25 -18.09 -12.98 3.19
C GLY A 25 -17.77 -13.15 1.71
N THR A 26 -16.63 -12.67 1.26
CA THR A 26 -16.18 -12.85 -0.13
C THR A 26 -15.92 -14.32 -0.45
N TRP A 27 -15.29 -15.04 0.48
CA TRP A 27 -15.08 -16.49 0.34
C TRP A 27 -16.42 -17.24 0.19
N ALA A 28 -17.40 -16.97 1.06
CA ALA A 28 -18.71 -17.61 1.01
C ALA A 28 -19.44 -17.35 -0.31
N ILE A 29 -19.42 -16.11 -0.83
CA ILE A 29 -20.00 -15.77 -2.13
C ILE A 29 -19.37 -16.59 -3.26
N ASN A 30 -18.04 -16.67 -3.27
CA ASN A 30 -17.30 -17.39 -4.32
C ASN A 30 -17.53 -18.91 -4.25
N HIS A 31 -17.90 -19.43 -3.08
CA HIS A 31 -18.23 -20.86 -2.88
C HIS A 31 -19.74 -21.14 -2.84
N LYS A 32 -20.55 -20.26 -3.47
CA LYS A 32 -22.00 -20.41 -3.65
C LYS A 32 -22.86 -20.34 -2.36
N HIS A 33 -22.32 -19.87 -1.25
CA HIS A 33 -23.05 -19.56 -0.02
C HIS A 33 -23.44 -18.07 0.04
N ARG A 34 -24.20 -17.63 -0.97
CA ARG A 34 -24.45 -16.20 -1.20
C ARG A 34 -25.15 -15.50 -0.04
N SER A 35 -26.15 -16.13 0.58
CA SER A 35 -26.89 -15.53 1.71
C SER A 35 -25.98 -15.21 2.89
N ASP A 36 -25.17 -16.19 3.30
CA ASP A 36 -24.24 -16.06 4.41
C ASP A 36 -23.14 -15.04 4.08
N GLY A 37 -22.66 -15.06 2.82
CA GLY A 37 -21.70 -14.11 2.34
C GLY A 37 -22.20 -12.67 2.40
N LEU A 38 -23.42 -12.39 1.97
CA LEU A 38 -24.02 -11.06 2.05
C LEU A 38 -24.22 -10.59 3.49
N ALA A 39 -24.62 -11.48 4.41
CA ALA A 39 -24.72 -11.16 5.83
C ALA A 39 -23.37 -10.77 6.43
N LEU A 40 -22.30 -11.52 6.12
CA LEU A 40 -20.93 -11.21 6.55
C LEU A 40 -20.41 -9.90 5.96
N LEU A 41 -20.67 -9.62 4.68
CA LEU A 41 -20.32 -8.33 4.08
C LEU A 41 -21.07 -7.17 4.72
N GLY A 42 -22.32 -7.38 5.17
CA GLY A 42 -23.07 -6.42 5.98
C GLY A 42 -22.37 -6.09 7.29
N ILE A 43 -21.84 -7.11 7.99
CA ILE A 43 -21.04 -6.92 9.21
C ILE A 43 -19.76 -6.14 8.89
N ALA A 44 -19.05 -6.47 7.81
CA ALA A 44 -17.82 -5.77 7.41
C ALA A 44 -18.11 -4.30 7.14
N LYS A 45 -19.18 -4.00 6.39
CA LYS A 45 -19.62 -2.62 6.10
C LYS A 45 -19.91 -1.84 7.37
N GLU A 46 -20.66 -2.43 8.31
CA GLU A 46 -21.01 -1.74 9.55
C GLU A 46 -19.78 -1.48 10.44
N CYS A 47 -18.86 -2.44 10.56
CA CYS A 47 -17.63 -2.24 11.29
C CYS A 47 -16.76 -1.14 10.66
N ALA A 48 -16.66 -1.09 9.31
CA ALA A 48 -15.95 -0.03 8.62
C ALA A 48 -16.62 1.35 8.85
N ARG A 49 -17.96 1.41 8.80
CA ARG A 49 -18.71 2.63 9.14
C ARG A 49 -18.39 3.13 10.55
N GLN A 50 -18.36 2.22 11.54
CA GLN A 50 -18.02 2.56 12.91
C GLN A 50 -16.62 3.16 13.03
N LEU A 51 -15.62 2.62 12.32
CA LEU A 51 -14.26 3.17 12.33
C LEU A 51 -14.21 4.56 11.73
N ILE A 52 -14.90 4.78 10.61
CA ILE A 52 -14.86 6.04 9.86
C ILE A 52 -15.61 7.16 10.58
N PHE A 53 -16.77 6.86 11.16
CA PHE A 53 -17.68 7.90 11.66
C PHE A 53 -17.78 7.96 13.18
N ASP A 54 -17.56 6.86 13.89
CA ASP A 54 -17.77 6.78 15.33
C ASP A 54 -16.44 6.74 16.12
N LYS A 55 -15.29 6.76 15.42
CA LYS A 55 -13.94 6.69 15.99
C LYS A 55 -13.09 7.88 15.51
N PRO A 56 -13.28 9.07 16.09
CA PRO A 56 -12.63 10.29 15.64
C PRO A 56 -11.09 10.28 15.82
N GLU A 57 -10.57 9.30 16.54
CA GLU A 57 -9.14 9.08 16.68
C GLU A 57 -8.46 8.54 15.41
N TYR A 58 -9.23 8.04 14.44
CA TYR A 58 -8.73 7.55 13.16
C TYR A 58 -9.16 8.45 12.01
N ASP A 59 -8.24 8.70 11.10
CA ASP A 59 -8.48 9.47 9.88
C ASP A 59 -7.45 9.06 8.83
N LEU A 60 -7.62 9.52 7.59
CA LEU A 60 -6.61 9.34 6.55
C LEU A 60 -5.40 10.23 6.84
N TYR A 61 -4.21 9.66 6.77
CA TYR A 61 -2.98 10.43 6.89
C TYR A 61 -2.76 11.29 5.65
N TYR A 62 -2.78 12.58 5.85
CA TYR A 62 -2.55 13.53 4.78
C TYR A 62 -1.76 14.74 5.30
N GLU A 63 -0.67 15.05 4.63
CA GLU A 63 0.17 16.21 4.90
C GLU A 63 0.14 17.13 3.67
N ALA A 64 -0.45 18.32 3.82
CA ALA A 64 -0.70 19.24 2.70
C ALA A 64 0.58 19.66 1.97
N SER A 65 1.72 19.71 2.66
CA SER A 65 3.02 20.04 2.08
C SER A 65 3.55 18.96 1.12
N LEU A 66 3.13 17.70 1.32
CA LEU A 66 3.54 16.54 0.54
C LEU A 66 2.53 16.13 -0.52
N GLY A 67 1.26 16.53 -0.36
CA GLY A 67 0.21 16.10 -1.28
C GLY A 67 0.14 14.58 -1.44
N ALA A 68 0.28 14.08 -2.66
CA ALA A 68 0.24 12.66 -2.97
C ALA A 68 1.37 11.83 -2.31
N ASP A 69 2.50 12.45 -2.01
CA ASP A 69 3.63 11.77 -1.34
C ASP A 69 3.33 11.48 0.15
N SER A 70 2.23 12.01 0.72
CA SER A 70 1.73 11.64 2.03
C SER A 70 1.52 10.13 2.15
N TYR A 71 1.01 9.50 1.10
CA TYR A 71 0.81 8.04 1.07
C TYR A 71 2.13 7.27 1.22
N ARG A 72 3.22 7.75 0.60
CA ARG A 72 4.54 7.16 0.76
C ARG A 72 5.06 7.35 2.19
N LYS A 73 4.90 8.55 2.74
CA LYS A 73 5.38 8.90 4.09
C LYS A 73 4.72 8.05 5.16
N LEU A 74 3.45 7.68 4.98
CA LEU A 74 2.71 6.79 5.89
C LEU A 74 3.44 5.46 6.15
N PHE A 75 4.19 4.93 5.17
CA PHE A 75 4.91 3.66 5.27
C PHE A 75 6.39 3.81 5.65
N LEU A 76 6.82 5.00 6.04
CA LEU A 76 8.14 5.27 6.59
C LEU A 76 8.05 5.45 8.11
N GLU A 77 9.21 5.59 8.79
CA GLU A 77 9.28 5.82 10.24
C GLU A 77 8.44 7.03 10.69
N ASP A 78 8.30 8.05 9.83
CA ASP A 78 7.46 9.23 10.09
C ASP A 78 5.96 8.91 10.15
N GLY A 79 5.51 7.81 9.55
CA GLY A 79 4.13 7.35 9.56
C GLY A 79 3.77 6.53 10.81
N ASP A 80 4.76 6.13 11.60
CA ASP A 80 4.53 5.43 12.85
C ASP A 80 3.70 6.31 13.80
N ASN A 81 2.67 5.73 14.40
CA ASN A 81 1.71 6.46 15.24
C ASN A 81 0.86 7.53 14.52
N SER A 82 0.74 7.46 13.20
CA SER A 82 -0.17 8.32 12.45
C SER A 82 -1.63 8.06 12.82
N CYS A 83 -2.53 8.99 12.47
CA CYS A 83 -3.98 8.82 12.68
C CYS A 83 -4.57 7.63 11.89
N GLU A 84 -3.86 7.11 10.88
CA GLU A 84 -4.27 5.94 10.10
C GLU A 84 -3.81 4.62 10.74
N SER A 85 -2.90 4.68 11.71
CA SER A 85 -2.39 3.51 12.43
C SER A 85 -3.41 2.98 13.44
N ILE A 86 -3.90 1.76 13.24
CA ILE A 86 -4.89 1.11 14.13
C ILE A 86 -4.24 0.06 15.03
N LEU A 87 -3.43 -0.80 14.46
CA LEU A 87 -2.67 -1.83 15.18
C LEU A 87 -1.49 -2.28 14.31
N ASP A 88 -0.33 -1.74 14.58
CA ASP A 88 0.87 -2.00 13.82
C ASP A 88 1.72 -3.09 14.48
N TYR A 89 2.34 -3.91 13.64
CA TYR A 89 3.41 -4.78 14.09
C TYR A 89 4.72 -3.98 14.12
N GLN A 90 5.26 -3.80 15.33
CA GLN A 90 6.45 -3.00 15.52
C GLN A 90 7.71 -3.73 15.07
N TYR A 91 8.39 -3.17 14.07
CA TYR A 91 9.71 -3.61 13.63
C TYR A 91 10.77 -2.68 14.22
N ALA A 92 11.77 -3.22 14.90
CA ALA A 92 12.82 -2.42 15.47
C ALA A 92 14.19 -3.08 15.26
N LYS A 93 15.15 -2.27 14.79
CA LYS A 93 16.52 -2.70 14.50
C LYS A 93 17.22 -3.40 15.66
N ASN A 94 16.88 -3.01 16.88
CA ASN A 94 17.51 -3.52 18.10
C ASN A 94 16.70 -4.62 18.82
N MET A 95 15.56 -5.02 18.26
CA MET A 95 14.70 -6.05 18.82
C MET A 95 14.85 -7.35 18.02
N LYS A 96 15.54 -8.33 18.59
CA LYS A 96 15.72 -9.63 17.96
C LYS A 96 14.37 -10.29 17.64
N GLY A 97 14.17 -10.70 16.40
CA GLY A 97 12.97 -11.38 15.94
C GLY A 97 11.88 -10.45 15.39
N THR A 98 12.07 -9.12 15.44
CA THR A 98 11.13 -8.13 14.87
C THR A 98 11.65 -7.51 13.58
N PHE A 99 12.88 -7.79 13.18
CA PHE A 99 13.50 -7.30 11.97
C PHE A 99 13.25 -8.24 10.79
N HIS A 100 13.05 -7.71 9.61
CA HIS A 100 12.93 -8.47 8.36
C HIS A 100 13.82 -7.87 7.26
N ASP A 101 14.14 -8.66 6.26
CA ASP A 101 14.98 -8.32 5.11
C ASP A 101 14.16 -8.03 3.82
N MET A 102 12.88 -7.71 3.95
CA MET A 102 11.99 -7.54 2.80
C MET A 102 12.46 -6.46 1.83
N ALA A 103 13.00 -5.35 2.35
CA ALA A 103 13.52 -4.27 1.53
C ALA A 103 14.70 -4.74 0.65
N ASP A 104 15.58 -5.58 1.19
CA ASP A 104 16.68 -6.20 0.45
C ASP A 104 16.16 -7.11 -0.67
N LYS A 105 15.13 -7.92 -0.40
CA LYS A 105 14.51 -8.80 -1.40
C LYS A 105 13.87 -8.03 -2.54
N VAL A 106 13.20 -6.92 -2.23
CA VAL A 106 12.63 -6.04 -3.25
C VAL A 106 13.73 -5.37 -4.07
N SER A 107 14.74 -4.78 -3.43
CA SER A 107 15.82 -4.07 -4.11
C SER A 107 16.70 -5.00 -4.95
N ALA A 108 16.89 -6.24 -4.53
CA ALA A 108 17.60 -7.26 -5.29
C ALA A 108 16.78 -7.88 -6.44
N GLY A 109 15.53 -7.48 -6.62
CA GLY A 109 14.65 -7.98 -7.69
C GLY A 109 14.09 -9.38 -7.46
N TYR A 110 14.15 -9.91 -6.25
CA TYR A 110 13.53 -11.20 -5.92
C TYR A 110 12.01 -11.11 -5.76
N LEU A 111 11.50 -9.93 -5.47
CA LEU A 111 10.06 -9.66 -5.38
C LEU A 111 9.69 -8.64 -6.43
N LEU A 112 8.85 -9.05 -7.36
CA LEU A 112 8.38 -8.23 -8.46
C LEU A 112 6.85 -8.11 -8.41
N ALA A 113 6.36 -6.93 -8.78
CA ALA A 113 4.94 -6.73 -8.99
C ALA A 113 4.48 -7.43 -10.27
N THR A 114 3.30 -8.02 -10.25
CA THR A 114 2.70 -8.56 -11.47
C THR A 114 2.11 -7.44 -12.31
N LYS A 115 2.02 -7.65 -13.62
CA LYS A 115 1.30 -6.73 -14.53
C LYS A 115 -0.14 -6.50 -14.07
N LYS A 116 -0.83 -7.57 -13.68
CA LYS A 116 -2.19 -7.48 -13.15
C LYS A 116 -2.29 -6.56 -11.93
N PHE A 117 -1.31 -6.58 -11.03
CA PHE A 117 -1.28 -5.68 -9.89
C PHE A 117 -1.12 -4.21 -10.34
N ALA A 118 -0.24 -3.94 -11.31
CA ALA A 118 -0.09 -2.61 -11.88
C ALA A 118 -1.39 -2.12 -12.55
N ASP A 119 -2.10 -3.00 -13.23
CA ASP A 119 -3.37 -2.69 -13.92
C ASP A 119 -4.53 -2.42 -12.95
N MET A 120 -4.44 -2.88 -11.69
CA MET A 120 -5.45 -2.58 -10.67
C MET A 120 -5.44 -1.12 -10.18
N PHE A 121 -4.37 -0.39 -10.41
CA PHE A 121 -4.38 1.04 -10.12
C PHE A 121 -5.31 1.77 -11.08
N LEU A 122 -6.09 2.70 -10.57
CA LEU A 122 -6.99 3.53 -11.35
C LEU A 122 -6.21 4.60 -12.14
N ASP A 123 -6.90 5.34 -12.98
CA ASP A 123 -6.33 6.56 -13.53
C ASP A 123 -6.33 7.71 -12.48
N LYS A 124 -5.80 8.86 -12.83
CA LYS A 124 -5.71 10.03 -11.93
C LYS A 124 -7.07 10.58 -11.49
N ASN A 125 -8.15 10.24 -12.21
CA ASN A 125 -9.52 10.65 -11.92
C ASN A 125 -10.28 9.59 -11.11
N GLY A 126 -9.64 8.45 -10.77
CA GLY A 126 -10.25 7.34 -10.05
C GLY A 126 -11.09 6.42 -10.94
N VAL A 127 -10.88 6.44 -12.25
CA VAL A 127 -11.58 5.60 -13.22
C VAL A 127 -10.74 4.35 -13.52
N PRO A 128 -11.34 3.13 -13.57
CA PRO A 128 -10.65 1.91 -13.99
C PRO A 128 -10.07 2.05 -15.40
N ILE A 129 -8.89 1.51 -15.63
CA ILE A 129 -8.16 1.66 -16.91
C ILE A 129 -8.81 0.96 -18.11
N ASP A 130 -9.71 0.02 -17.86
CA ASP A 130 -10.52 -0.68 -18.87
C ASP A 130 -11.86 0.01 -19.14
N ASN A 131 -12.17 1.10 -18.46
CA ASN A 131 -13.37 1.88 -18.68
C ASN A 131 -13.20 2.83 -19.88
N VAL A 132 -14.30 3.07 -20.61
CA VAL A 132 -14.33 3.97 -21.78
C VAL A 132 -14.04 5.43 -21.42
N GLU A 133 -14.25 5.83 -20.17
CA GLU A 133 -14.06 7.20 -19.67
C GLU A 133 -12.65 7.42 -19.10
N THR A 134 -11.79 6.42 -19.15
CA THR A 134 -10.45 6.53 -18.58
C THR A 134 -9.57 7.50 -19.35
N CYS A 135 -8.69 8.20 -18.64
CA CYS A 135 -7.61 8.98 -19.24
C CYS A 135 -6.29 8.19 -19.37
N PHE A 136 -6.32 6.88 -19.13
CA PHE A 136 -5.16 6.01 -19.27
C PHE A 136 -4.62 6.03 -20.70
N GLN A 137 -3.30 6.23 -20.84
CA GLN A 137 -2.63 6.44 -22.13
C GLN A 137 -2.27 5.16 -22.89
N GLY A 138 -2.65 3.98 -22.35
CA GLY A 138 -2.36 2.71 -22.99
C GLY A 138 -0.95 2.18 -22.78
N TYR A 139 -0.56 1.18 -23.58
CA TYR A 139 0.69 0.43 -23.43
C TYR A 139 1.63 0.62 -24.65
N GLU A 140 1.45 1.65 -25.44
CA GLU A 140 2.28 1.88 -26.64
C GLU A 140 3.74 2.21 -26.30
N SER A 141 3.96 2.78 -25.14
CA SER A 141 5.28 3.02 -24.59
C SER A 141 5.35 2.68 -23.10
N VAL A 142 6.55 2.48 -22.58
CA VAL A 142 6.75 2.28 -21.14
C VAL A 142 6.29 3.52 -20.35
N GLN A 143 6.42 4.70 -20.92
CA GLN A 143 6.01 5.94 -20.29
C GLN A 143 4.48 6.05 -20.21
N SER A 144 3.77 5.75 -21.31
CA SER A 144 2.30 5.86 -21.36
C SER A 144 1.61 4.94 -20.35
N GLU A 145 2.21 3.81 -20.02
CA GLU A 145 1.69 2.90 -18.99
C GLU A 145 1.56 3.53 -17.60
N TYR A 146 2.42 4.51 -17.29
CA TYR A 146 2.52 5.12 -15.96
C TYR A 146 2.03 6.57 -15.93
N GLU A 147 1.74 7.17 -17.08
CA GLU A 147 1.18 8.52 -17.16
C GLU A 147 -0.31 8.52 -16.80
N ASP A 148 -0.75 9.60 -16.17
CA ASP A 148 -2.15 9.82 -15.79
C ASP A 148 -2.76 8.70 -14.93
N ARG A 149 -1.93 8.01 -14.14
CA ARG A 149 -2.33 6.97 -13.19
C ARG A 149 -2.49 7.52 -11.78
N ASP A 150 -3.15 6.75 -10.94
CA ASP A 150 -3.28 7.03 -9.50
C ASP A 150 -1.89 7.34 -8.90
N PRO A 151 -1.71 8.48 -8.22
CA PRO A 151 -0.42 8.87 -7.67
C PRO A 151 0.18 7.83 -6.69
N ARG A 152 -0.66 7.01 -6.03
CA ARG A 152 -0.20 5.92 -5.16
C ARG A 152 0.59 4.85 -5.92
N MET A 153 0.33 4.68 -7.22
CA MET A 153 1.09 3.76 -8.06
C MET A 153 2.60 4.07 -8.02
N THR A 154 2.96 5.34 -8.07
CA THR A 154 4.37 5.78 -8.04
C THR A 154 5.04 5.63 -6.68
N CYS A 155 4.24 5.46 -5.61
CA CYS A 155 4.75 5.18 -4.28
C CYS A 155 4.98 3.69 -4.04
N VAL A 156 4.23 2.84 -4.74
CA VAL A 156 4.26 1.37 -4.58
C VAL A 156 5.17 0.69 -5.60
N LEU A 157 5.22 1.22 -6.82
CA LEU A 157 5.99 0.65 -7.93
C LEU A 157 7.20 1.53 -8.28
N GLN A 158 8.26 0.89 -8.73
CA GLN A 158 9.40 1.58 -9.32
C GLN A 158 9.04 2.03 -10.74
N VAL A 159 8.54 3.26 -10.85
CA VAL A 159 8.08 3.82 -12.12
C VAL A 159 9.26 4.42 -12.90
N PRO A 160 9.40 4.13 -14.19
CA PRO A 160 10.42 4.72 -15.05
C PRO A 160 10.42 6.25 -14.99
N GLY A 161 11.61 6.85 -15.01
CA GLY A 161 11.81 8.29 -14.90
C GLY A 161 11.81 8.83 -13.47
N ARG A 162 11.50 8.01 -12.47
CA ARG A 162 11.66 8.37 -11.06
C ARG A 162 12.96 7.82 -10.47
N LYS A 163 13.30 8.30 -9.29
CA LYS A 163 14.43 7.80 -8.52
C LYS A 163 13.92 6.97 -7.34
N TYR A 164 14.65 5.96 -6.95
CA TYR A 164 14.43 5.22 -5.71
C TYR A 164 15.73 5.15 -4.90
N ILE A 165 15.60 4.87 -3.63
CA ILE A 165 16.77 4.74 -2.75
C ILE A 165 17.10 3.25 -2.63
N TYR A 166 18.29 2.89 -3.07
CA TYR A 166 18.87 1.58 -2.85
C TYR A 166 19.80 1.64 -1.63
N VAL A 167 19.60 0.73 -0.70
CA VAL A 167 20.50 0.58 0.46
C VAL A 167 21.34 -0.68 0.25
N SER A 168 22.64 -0.49 0.09
CA SER A 168 23.57 -1.59 -0.08
C SER A 168 23.69 -2.44 1.20
N GLN A 169 24.25 -3.65 1.07
CA GLN A 169 24.53 -4.53 2.22
C GLN A 169 25.41 -3.87 3.29
N HIS A 170 26.12 -2.80 2.94
CA HIS A 170 26.97 -2.02 3.85
C HIS A 170 26.27 -0.78 4.42
N GLY A 171 24.96 -0.66 4.22
CA GLY A 171 24.17 0.45 4.76
C GLY A 171 24.36 1.80 4.02
N VAL A 172 24.97 1.80 2.85
CA VAL A 172 25.10 3.00 2.03
C VAL A 172 23.85 3.20 1.22
N ALA A 173 23.13 4.29 1.47
CA ALA A 173 21.97 4.69 0.69
C ALA A 173 22.42 5.37 -0.61
N THR A 174 21.94 4.90 -1.74
CA THR A 174 22.23 5.48 -3.07
C THR A 174 20.93 5.74 -3.82
N GLU A 175 20.78 6.93 -4.35
CA GLU A 175 19.68 7.26 -5.28
C GLU A 175 19.95 6.60 -6.64
N CYS A 176 19.03 5.76 -7.09
CA CYS A 176 19.11 5.10 -8.38
C CYS A 176 17.97 5.57 -9.29
N PRO A 177 18.27 5.98 -10.53
CA PRO A 177 17.21 6.25 -11.50
C PRO A 177 16.57 4.95 -11.97
N VAL A 178 15.26 4.95 -12.13
CA VAL A 178 14.55 3.86 -12.81
C VAL A 178 14.60 4.11 -14.30
N SER A 179 15.21 3.19 -15.06
CA SER A 179 15.33 3.33 -16.50
C SER A 179 13.99 3.01 -17.19
N PHE A 180 13.74 3.67 -18.34
CA PHE A 180 12.58 3.36 -19.17
C PHE A 180 12.63 1.95 -19.80
N MET A 181 13.75 1.27 -19.71
CA MET A 181 13.87 -0.12 -20.17
C MET A 181 13.57 -1.16 -19.09
N GLY A 182 13.08 -0.74 -17.94
CA GLY A 182 12.75 -1.64 -16.83
C GLY A 182 13.96 -2.31 -16.18
N ILE A 183 15.16 -1.96 -16.61
CA ILE A 183 16.40 -2.45 -16.03
C ILE A 183 16.94 -1.35 -15.14
N CYS A 184 16.98 -1.59 -13.85
CA CYS A 184 17.77 -0.74 -12.98
C CYS A 184 19.24 -0.88 -13.38
N SER A 185 19.77 0.14 -14.06
CA SER A 185 21.19 0.16 -14.39
C SER A 185 21.99 0.57 -13.15
N THR A 186 22.00 -0.25 -12.14
CA THR A 186 23.02 -0.19 -11.08
C THR A 186 24.29 -0.90 -11.53
N ASN A 187 24.66 -0.75 -12.79
CA ASN A 187 25.95 -1.18 -13.24
C ASN A 187 26.98 -0.13 -12.83
N THR A 188 27.10 0.09 -11.56
CA THR A 188 28.32 0.62 -10.96
C THR A 188 29.26 -0.57 -10.86
N GLY A 189 30.19 -0.64 -11.78
CA GLY A 189 31.13 -1.71 -11.93
C GLY A 189 31.64 -2.28 -10.62
N TYR A 190 31.69 -3.59 -10.61
CA TYR A 190 32.63 -4.35 -9.80
C TYR A 190 34.03 -4.17 -10.40
#